data_783ae0916bf3dfc3d9d3729e6c10a964
#
_entry.id   783ae0916bf3dfc3d9d3729e6c10a964
#
_cell.length_a   1.000
_cell.length_b   1.000
_cell.length_c   1.000
_cell.angle_alpha   90.00
_cell.angle_beta   90.00
_cell.angle_gamma   90.00
#
_symmetry.space_group_name_H-M   'P 1'
#
loop_
_entity.id
_entity.type
_entity.pdbx_description
1 polymer ?
#
loop_
_entity_poly.entity_id
_entity_poly.type
_entity_poly.pdbx_seq_one_letter_code
_entity_poly.pdbx_strand_id
1 'polypeptide(L)'
;MEAQSYTAQERRAANQVWAAAGAYGFEPLFLAHNTDGTVDFYMNTIVGLVHKYYGDKLINSIFDRWAGDLRQAMLDDLAWLYLENAAYRLELPHRPVLEALRSSHADYFFAIQYKLSRQEWMARNQLVYTMQAARWRSVLGRNLPVMTPYESGLFRALAPDTAPQPDQLQDALLAVYARFDLFDGTVHPKAALHLHLDGLLATLATKALPTQMIKTDRVTVEHSNAVDAAGSGPSVDKRQAHITLKQNAAQDRAYIESCFGRSLYPPERLRKAEQELCTGVHLGCHLWFSAGVPSPEQAPTPEARHLAEQAELQADRNRAYYAKNQELHRSVVLRLTEQIRNCILVHQQPNARVARSGNVDPGRVWRAPFLNDDRVFLCAEEENHPAFTVDLLLDASASRLHCQEVIAAQGSILAESLANCGIPVRVSAFSSLRGYTVLRVLKDFADKNRQNINRYFASGWNRDGLALLAAGDLLDFAPGPTPRHLLILLTDASPNDSRRIPPSPENPLGCGYEDAAGVADAAAQVRMLQRKGIRVSAVFMGEDRSAADAARIYGKNMARIRGMDQLARAAGRLIQNEIRELGD
;
A
#
# COMPACT_ATOMS: atom_id res chain seq x y z
N MET A 1 -31.59 11.22 38.53
CA MET A 1 -31.03 11.55 37.20
C MET A 1 -29.70 12.24 37.46
N GLU A 2 -28.61 11.49 37.44
CA GLU A 2 -27.28 12.05 37.53
C GLU A 2 -26.99 12.78 36.20
N ALA A 3 -26.63 14.05 36.28
CA ALA A 3 -26.27 14.86 35.13
C ALA A 3 -24.97 14.33 34.54
N GLN A 4 -25.03 13.72 33.37
CA GLN A 4 -23.85 13.35 32.61
C GLN A 4 -23.01 14.61 32.34
N SER A 5 -21.75 14.58 32.75
CA SER A 5 -20.82 15.69 32.52
C SER A 5 -20.28 15.60 31.10
N TYR A 6 -20.97 16.20 30.16
CA TYR A 6 -20.45 16.41 28.80
C TYR A 6 -19.22 17.33 28.83
N THR A 7 -18.20 17.00 28.06
CA THR A 7 -17.12 17.94 27.75
C THR A 7 -17.69 19.16 27.01
N ALA A 8 -16.96 20.27 26.94
CA ALA A 8 -17.42 21.47 26.25
C ALA A 8 -17.74 21.23 24.76
N GLN A 9 -17.00 20.34 24.10
CA GLN A 9 -17.22 19.98 22.69
C GLN A 9 -18.41 19.04 22.51
N GLU A 10 -18.55 18.02 23.35
CA GLU A 10 -19.72 17.13 23.34
C GLU A 10 -21.02 17.91 23.60
N ARG A 11 -21.01 18.87 24.54
CA ARG A 11 -22.16 19.72 24.78
C ARG A 11 -22.52 20.57 23.57
N ARG A 12 -21.53 21.10 22.84
CA ARG A 12 -21.76 21.83 21.59
C ARG A 12 -22.34 20.93 20.50
N ALA A 13 -21.83 19.72 20.37
CA ALA A 13 -22.33 18.72 19.42
C ALA A 13 -23.78 18.34 19.75
N ALA A 14 -24.08 18.02 21.01
CA ALA A 14 -25.43 17.70 21.47
C ALA A 14 -26.42 18.87 21.26
N ASN A 15 -26.00 20.10 21.54
CA ASN A 15 -26.84 21.28 21.26
C ASN A 15 -27.18 21.41 19.78
N GLN A 16 -26.25 21.09 18.87
CA GLN A 16 -26.52 21.10 17.43
C GLN A 16 -27.52 20.01 17.04
N VAL A 17 -27.39 18.81 17.61
CA VAL A 17 -28.33 17.70 17.38
C VAL A 17 -29.73 18.10 17.84
N TRP A 18 -29.89 18.62 19.07
CA TRP A 18 -31.16 19.06 19.61
C TRP A 18 -31.80 20.19 18.80
N ALA A 19 -31.01 21.20 18.41
CA ALA A 19 -31.49 22.30 17.58
C ALA A 19 -31.98 21.81 16.20
N ALA A 20 -31.32 20.84 15.62
CA ALA A 20 -31.71 20.25 14.34
C ALA A 20 -32.98 19.39 14.48
N ALA A 21 -33.06 18.59 15.54
CA ALA A 21 -34.23 17.76 15.84
C ALA A 21 -35.48 18.59 16.21
N GLY A 22 -35.28 19.81 16.71
CA GLY A 22 -36.35 20.63 17.29
C GLY A 22 -36.88 20.08 18.64
N ALA A 23 -36.09 19.24 19.31
CA ALA A 23 -36.43 18.58 20.56
C ALA A 23 -35.21 18.57 21.51
N TYR A 24 -35.43 18.76 22.80
CA TYR A 24 -34.37 18.95 23.79
C TYR A 24 -34.42 17.91 24.94
N GLY A 25 -35.23 16.89 24.83
CA GLY A 25 -35.49 15.95 25.93
C GLY A 25 -34.92 14.55 25.74
N PHE A 26 -34.02 14.36 24.79
CA PHE A 26 -33.44 13.04 24.48
C PHE A 26 -31.91 13.07 24.55
N GLU A 27 -31.31 11.92 24.76
CA GLU A 27 -29.86 11.74 24.69
C GLU A 27 -29.50 11.37 23.24
N PRO A 28 -28.61 12.15 22.55
CA PRO A 28 -28.22 11.83 21.19
C PRO A 28 -27.50 10.48 21.12
N LEU A 29 -27.93 9.62 20.21
CA LEU A 29 -27.30 8.30 19.97
C LEU A 29 -25.90 8.42 19.37
N PHE A 30 -25.67 9.47 18.58
CA PHE A 30 -24.42 9.73 17.89
C PHE A 30 -24.03 11.19 18.00
N LEU A 31 -22.73 11.45 18.10
CA LEU A 31 -22.15 12.77 18.04
C LEU A 31 -21.03 12.77 17.00
N ALA A 32 -20.97 13.79 16.17
CA ALA A 32 -20.01 13.95 15.10
C ALA A 32 -18.93 14.97 15.46
N HIS A 33 -17.68 14.54 15.37
CA HIS A 33 -16.52 15.40 15.60
C HIS A 33 -15.55 15.31 14.43
N ASN A 34 -14.88 16.40 14.16
CA ASN A 34 -13.78 16.46 13.22
C ASN A 34 -12.53 15.74 13.79
N THR A 35 -11.57 15.47 12.93
CA THR A 35 -10.30 14.79 13.34
C THR A 35 -9.47 15.61 14.34
N ASP A 36 -9.66 16.93 14.38
CA ASP A 36 -9.03 17.84 15.35
C ASP A 36 -9.79 17.94 16.68
N GLY A 37 -10.87 17.14 16.84
CA GLY A 37 -11.74 17.15 18.04
C GLY A 37 -12.76 18.28 18.07
N THR A 38 -12.82 19.14 17.04
CA THR A 38 -13.86 20.16 16.93
C THR A 38 -15.19 19.55 16.49
N VAL A 39 -16.29 20.25 16.76
CA VAL A 39 -17.64 19.79 16.41
C VAL A 39 -17.86 19.86 14.90
N ASP A 40 -18.32 18.76 14.30
CA ASP A 40 -18.83 18.80 12.94
C ASP A 40 -20.29 19.27 12.93
N PHE A 41 -20.48 20.52 12.59
CA PHE A 41 -21.81 21.14 12.63
C PHE A 41 -22.78 20.53 11.63
N TYR A 42 -22.32 20.19 10.42
CA TYR A 42 -23.20 19.61 9.40
C TYR A 42 -23.64 18.20 9.80
N MET A 43 -22.73 17.30 10.16
CA MET A 43 -23.09 15.93 10.50
C MET A 43 -23.89 15.86 11.80
N ASN A 44 -23.65 16.71 12.81
CA ASN A 44 -24.53 16.80 13.97
C ASN A 44 -25.93 17.31 13.60
N THR A 45 -26.03 18.21 12.62
CA THR A 45 -27.36 18.58 12.07
C THR A 45 -28.05 17.37 11.45
N ILE A 46 -27.34 16.59 10.65
CA ILE A 46 -27.88 15.35 10.04
C ILE A 46 -28.33 14.36 11.12
N VAL A 47 -27.55 14.14 12.19
CA VAL A 47 -27.95 13.28 13.33
C VAL A 47 -29.28 13.74 13.93
N GLY A 48 -29.43 15.05 14.19
CA GLY A 48 -30.68 15.60 14.70
C GLY A 48 -31.85 15.42 13.75
N LEU A 49 -31.63 15.58 12.44
CA LEU A 49 -32.68 15.37 11.42
C LEU A 49 -33.05 13.89 11.28
N VAL A 50 -32.08 12.99 11.37
CA VAL A 50 -32.33 11.53 11.38
C VAL A 50 -33.19 11.15 12.59
N HIS A 51 -32.89 11.71 13.78
CA HIS A 51 -33.75 11.55 14.96
C HIS A 51 -35.17 12.08 14.71
N LYS A 52 -35.30 13.27 14.12
CA LYS A 52 -36.59 13.93 13.83
C LYS A 52 -37.47 13.10 12.91
N TYR A 53 -36.93 12.52 11.83
CA TYR A 53 -37.69 11.83 10.80
C TYR A 53 -37.85 10.34 11.02
N TYR A 54 -36.86 9.67 11.66
CA TYR A 54 -36.81 8.23 11.77
C TYR A 54 -36.89 7.69 13.21
N GLY A 55 -36.46 8.53 14.18
CA GLY A 55 -36.46 8.16 15.59
C GLY A 55 -35.36 7.19 16.00
N ASP A 56 -34.92 7.31 17.24
CA ASP A 56 -33.75 6.57 17.76
C ASP A 56 -33.95 5.06 17.79
N LYS A 57 -35.17 4.58 18.06
CA LYS A 57 -35.46 3.14 18.16
C LYS A 57 -35.18 2.43 16.83
N LEU A 58 -35.62 3.03 15.72
CA LEU A 58 -35.41 2.48 14.39
C LEU A 58 -33.93 2.51 14.02
N ILE A 59 -33.28 3.64 14.27
CA ILE A 59 -31.86 3.79 13.96
C ILE A 59 -31.01 2.79 14.76
N ASN A 60 -31.26 2.63 16.05
CA ASN A 60 -30.60 1.60 16.84
C ASN A 60 -30.82 0.20 16.27
N SER A 61 -32.08 -0.14 15.93
CA SER A 61 -32.36 -1.46 15.38
C SER A 61 -31.65 -1.74 14.05
N ILE A 62 -31.38 -0.71 13.24
CA ILE A 62 -30.63 -0.82 11.99
C ILE A 62 -29.15 -1.10 12.29
N PHE A 63 -28.50 -0.29 13.13
CA PHE A 63 -27.08 -0.45 13.45
C PHE A 63 -26.79 -1.73 14.27
N ASP A 64 -27.74 -2.18 15.08
CA ASP A 64 -27.62 -3.43 15.85
C ASP A 64 -27.63 -4.68 14.94
N ARG A 65 -28.13 -4.59 13.68
CA ARG A 65 -28.14 -5.72 12.73
C ARG A 65 -26.74 -6.26 12.40
N TRP A 66 -25.75 -5.40 12.37
CA TRP A 66 -24.37 -5.77 12.07
C TRP A 66 -23.41 -5.41 13.20
N ALA A 67 -23.95 -5.15 14.40
CA ALA A 67 -23.13 -4.91 15.58
C ALA A 67 -22.23 -6.12 15.87
N GLY A 68 -20.94 -5.86 16.04
CA GLY A 68 -19.93 -6.92 16.25
C GLY A 68 -19.42 -7.60 14.96
N ASP A 69 -19.91 -7.24 13.78
CA ASP A 69 -19.36 -7.71 12.51
C ASP A 69 -17.96 -7.17 12.28
N LEU A 70 -17.10 -7.95 11.61
CA LEU A 70 -15.76 -7.54 11.23
C LEU A 70 -15.75 -6.25 10.38
N ARG A 71 -16.78 -6.05 9.57
CA ARG A 71 -16.99 -4.92 8.66
C ARG A 71 -17.85 -3.82 9.25
N GLN A 72 -18.19 -3.88 10.55
CA GLN A 72 -19.12 -2.95 11.19
C GLN A 72 -18.79 -1.49 10.89
N ALA A 73 -17.55 -1.05 11.02
CA ALA A 73 -17.15 0.34 10.75
C ALA A 73 -17.44 0.77 9.31
N MET A 74 -17.24 -0.11 8.34
CA MET A 74 -17.57 0.14 6.93
C MET A 74 -19.08 0.26 6.71
N LEU A 75 -19.85 -0.64 7.31
CA LEU A 75 -21.30 -0.66 7.20
C LEU A 75 -21.90 0.58 7.85
N ASP A 76 -21.40 0.98 9.02
CA ASP A 76 -21.80 2.20 9.72
C ASP A 76 -21.57 3.45 8.85
N ASP A 77 -20.37 3.59 8.26
CA ASP A 77 -20.03 4.73 7.41
C ASP A 77 -20.89 4.82 6.16
N LEU A 78 -21.17 3.68 5.51
CA LEU A 78 -22.06 3.63 4.34
C LEU A 78 -23.53 3.89 4.72
N ALA A 79 -23.98 3.41 5.89
CA ALA A 79 -25.31 3.71 6.41
C ALA A 79 -25.47 5.22 6.65
N TRP A 80 -24.44 5.88 7.20
CA TRP A 80 -24.48 7.33 7.40
C TRP A 80 -24.50 8.12 6.09
N LEU A 81 -23.86 7.66 5.03
CA LEU A 81 -23.99 8.29 3.70
C LEU A 81 -25.43 8.17 3.13
N TYR A 82 -26.08 7.05 3.40
CA TYR A 82 -27.48 6.84 3.01
C TYR A 82 -28.42 7.73 3.81
N LEU A 83 -28.28 7.73 5.15
CA LEU A 83 -29.09 8.53 6.08
C LEU A 83 -28.89 10.02 5.86
N GLU A 84 -27.66 10.46 5.57
CA GLU A 84 -27.33 11.84 5.22
C GLU A 84 -28.16 12.31 4.04
N ASN A 85 -28.16 11.54 2.94
CA ASN A 85 -28.91 11.90 1.75
C ASN A 85 -30.43 11.94 2.02
N ALA A 86 -30.95 10.97 2.75
CA ALA A 86 -32.37 10.87 3.06
C ALA A 86 -32.83 12.06 3.93
N ALA A 87 -32.13 12.33 5.04
CA ALA A 87 -32.45 13.41 5.95
C ALA A 87 -32.29 14.81 5.30
N TYR A 88 -31.23 15.00 4.52
CA TYR A 88 -30.98 16.22 3.76
C TYR A 88 -32.16 16.52 2.80
N ARG A 89 -32.60 15.53 2.02
CA ARG A 89 -33.71 15.70 1.06
C ARG A 89 -35.03 16.03 1.73
N LEU A 90 -35.30 15.43 2.89
CA LEU A 90 -36.55 15.70 3.65
C LEU A 90 -36.57 17.11 4.24
N GLU A 91 -35.42 17.61 4.72
CA GLU A 91 -35.38 18.91 5.40
C GLU A 91 -35.07 20.08 4.46
N LEU A 92 -34.41 19.87 3.32
CA LEU A 92 -34.01 20.95 2.40
C LEU A 92 -35.14 21.94 2.04
N PRO A 93 -36.39 21.49 1.75
CA PRO A 93 -37.50 22.41 1.48
C PRO A 93 -37.85 23.32 2.65
N HIS A 94 -37.55 22.89 3.89
CA HIS A 94 -37.87 23.63 5.12
C HIS A 94 -36.70 24.46 5.62
N ARG A 95 -35.45 24.05 5.31
CA ARG A 95 -34.22 24.71 5.74
C ARG A 95 -33.22 24.88 4.59
N PRO A 96 -33.38 25.86 3.71
CA PRO A 96 -32.47 26.04 2.55
C PRO A 96 -31.00 26.26 2.94
N VAL A 97 -30.71 26.74 4.15
CA VAL A 97 -29.34 26.94 4.66
C VAL A 97 -28.54 25.63 4.72
N LEU A 98 -29.21 24.46 4.70
CA LEU A 98 -28.55 23.15 4.67
C LEU A 98 -27.66 22.96 3.44
N GLU A 99 -28.00 23.57 2.31
CA GLU A 99 -27.17 23.51 1.09
C GLU A 99 -25.81 24.16 1.32
N ALA A 100 -25.78 25.33 1.96
CA ALA A 100 -24.54 26.00 2.28
C ALA A 100 -23.70 25.24 3.32
N LEU A 101 -24.36 24.66 4.34
CA LEU A 101 -23.67 23.83 5.35
C LEU A 101 -23.12 22.56 4.73
N ARG A 102 -23.85 21.91 3.83
CA ARG A 102 -23.43 20.72 3.10
C ARG A 102 -22.20 21.00 2.23
N SER A 103 -22.23 22.11 1.51
CA SER A 103 -21.11 22.56 0.67
C SER A 103 -19.88 22.90 1.51
N SER A 104 -20.05 23.60 2.64
CA SER A 104 -18.96 23.91 3.57
C SER A 104 -18.32 22.63 4.16
N HIS A 105 -19.14 21.65 4.52
CA HIS A 105 -18.64 20.33 4.97
C HIS A 105 -17.86 19.60 3.87
N ALA A 106 -18.35 19.66 2.62
CA ALA A 106 -17.66 19.06 1.48
C ALA A 106 -16.29 19.73 1.21
N ASP A 107 -16.20 21.06 1.30
CA ASP A 107 -14.93 21.77 1.18
C ASP A 107 -13.97 21.45 2.33
N TYR A 108 -14.48 21.34 3.55
CA TYR A 108 -13.68 20.91 4.71
C TYR A 108 -13.15 19.48 4.53
N PHE A 109 -13.96 18.55 4.03
CA PHE A 109 -13.53 17.19 3.71
C PHE A 109 -12.30 17.18 2.80
N PHE A 110 -12.32 17.96 1.72
CA PHE A 110 -11.18 18.04 0.80
C PHE A 110 -10.01 18.83 1.37
N ALA A 111 -10.24 19.87 2.20
CA ALA A 111 -9.17 20.60 2.86
C ALA A 111 -8.36 19.74 3.82
N ILE A 112 -9.01 18.81 4.53
CA ILE A 112 -8.33 17.84 5.38
C ILE A 112 -7.63 16.76 4.55
N GLN A 113 -8.23 16.31 3.46
CA GLN A 113 -7.61 15.36 2.54
C GLN A 113 -6.20 15.77 2.11
N TYR A 114 -5.97 17.06 1.92
CA TYR A 114 -4.65 17.59 1.57
C TYR A 114 -3.66 17.63 2.74
N LYS A 115 -4.15 17.58 3.98
CA LYS A 115 -3.33 17.59 5.20
C LYS A 115 -2.96 16.21 5.70
N LEU A 116 -3.81 15.21 5.44
CA LEU A 116 -3.55 13.83 5.78
C LEU A 116 -2.70 13.19 4.69
N SER A 117 -1.72 12.37 5.09
CA SER A 117 -1.03 11.54 4.12
C SER A 117 -2.06 10.62 3.46
N ARG A 118 -1.95 10.43 2.15
CA ARG A 118 -2.87 9.59 1.37
C ARG A 118 -2.96 8.16 1.92
N GLN A 119 -1.93 7.73 2.61
CA GLN A 119 -1.80 6.44 3.28
C GLN A 119 -2.73 6.30 4.49
N GLU A 120 -2.92 7.35 5.28
CA GLU A 120 -3.85 7.34 6.41
C GLU A 120 -5.31 7.19 5.95
N TRP A 121 -5.63 7.72 4.77
CA TRP A 121 -6.94 7.54 4.14
C TRP A 121 -7.20 6.12 3.67
N MET A 122 -6.20 5.51 3.03
CA MET A 122 -6.33 4.16 2.44
C MET A 122 -6.26 3.05 3.49
N ALA A 123 -5.71 3.32 4.65
CA ALA A 123 -5.63 2.36 5.75
C ALA A 123 -7.01 1.93 6.29
N ARG A 124 -8.08 2.67 6.03
CA ARG A 124 -9.38 2.42 6.62
C ARG A 124 -10.34 1.61 5.77
N ASN A 125 -10.71 2.11 4.65
CA ASN A 125 -11.52 1.39 3.67
C ASN A 125 -11.61 2.22 2.39
N GLN A 126 -11.01 1.73 1.32
CA GLN A 126 -10.99 2.42 0.04
C GLN A 126 -12.40 2.64 -0.52
N LEU A 127 -13.30 1.67 -0.33
CA LEU A 127 -14.69 1.77 -0.81
C LEU A 127 -15.42 2.93 -0.14
N VAL A 128 -15.37 3.01 1.20
CA VAL A 128 -16.00 4.10 1.96
C VAL A 128 -15.46 5.45 1.52
N TYR A 129 -14.14 5.56 1.41
CA TYR A 129 -13.50 6.79 0.95
C TYR A 129 -13.96 7.19 -0.47
N THR A 130 -14.01 6.23 -1.40
CA THR A 130 -14.48 6.49 -2.77
C THR A 130 -15.94 7.00 -2.76
N MET A 131 -16.80 6.39 -1.94
CA MET A 131 -18.20 6.81 -1.81
C MET A 131 -18.33 8.20 -1.21
N GLN A 132 -17.57 8.50 -0.15
CA GLN A 132 -17.54 9.84 0.47
C GLN A 132 -17.00 10.89 -0.51
N ALA A 133 -15.85 10.61 -1.16
CA ALA A 133 -15.26 11.51 -2.13
C ALA A 133 -16.19 11.79 -3.33
N ALA A 134 -16.88 10.75 -3.81
CA ALA A 134 -17.89 10.89 -4.86
C ALA A 134 -19.07 11.77 -4.41
N ARG A 135 -19.57 11.55 -3.17
CA ARG A 135 -20.65 12.34 -2.58
C ARG A 135 -20.27 13.81 -2.49
N TRP A 136 -19.12 14.12 -1.89
CA TRP A 136 -18.73 15.50 -1.66
C TRP A 136 -18.29 16.22 -2.94
N ARG A 137 -17.73 15.52 -3.92
CA ARG A 137 -17.51 16.10 -5.26
C ARG A 137 -18.81 16.42 -5.95
N SER A 138 -19.81 15.53 -5.87
CA SER A 138 -21.16 15.76 -6.43
C SER A 138 -21.82 16.98 -5.79
N VAL A 139 -21.71 17.16 -4.47
CA VAL A 139 -22.22 18.33 -3.74
C VAL A 139 -21.58 19.64 -4.23
N LEU A 140 -20.28 19.61 -4.51
CA LEU A 140 -19.54 20.79 -5.01
C LEU A 140 -19.64 21.00 -6.53
N GLY A 141 -20.44 20.21 -7.24
CA GLY A 141 -20.54 20.27 -8.69
C GLY A 141 -19.25 19.90 -9.44
N ARG A 142 -18.32 19.19 -8.77
CA ARG A 142 -17.03 18.76 -9.36
C ARG A 142 -17.18 17.40 -10.05
N ASN A 143 -16.30 17.12 -11.01
CA ASN A 143 -16.27 15.83 -11.68
C ASN A 143 -16.09 14.69 -10.67
N LEU A 144 -16.92 13.64 -10.80
CA LEU A 144 -16.82 12.45 -9.97
C LEU A 144 -15.44 11.80 -10.12
N PRO A 145 -14.93 11.13 -9.08
CA PRO A 145 -13.73 10.32 -9.21
C PRO A 145 -13.96 9.21 -10.23
N VAL A 146 -12.90 8.68 -10.78
CA VAL A 146 -13.00 7.49 -11.64
C VAL A 146 -13.41 6.31 -10.74
N MET A 147 -14.59 5.78 -11.01
CA MET A 147 -15.21 4.69 -10.26
C MET A 147 -15.43 3.48 -11.17
N THR A 148 -15.35 2.29 -10.61
CA THR A 148 -15.76 1.06 -11.26
C THR A 148 -17.26 1.04 -11.49
N PRO A 149 -17.81 0.17 -12.37
CA PRO A 149 -19.25 -0.03 -12.49
C PRO A 149 -19.93 -0.39 -11.16
N TYR A 150 -19.24 -1.20 -10.32
CA TYR A 150 -19.68 -1.57 -8.98
C TYR A 150 -19.80 -0.34 -8.07
N GLU A 151 -18.74 0.45 -7.94
CA GLU A 151 -18.69 1.67 -7.13
C GLU A 151 -19.72 2.71 -7.61
N SER A 152 -19.85 2.87 -8.94
CA SER A 152 -20.84 3.77 -9.53
C SER A 152 -22.28 3.32 -9.25
N GLY A 153 -22.51 1.99 -9.26
CA GLY A 153 -23.77 1.40 -8.87
C GLY A 153 -24.10 1.62 -7.40
N LEU A 154 -23.14 1.35 -6.51
CA LEU A 154 -23.26 1.56 -5.08
C LEU A 154 -23.49 3.03 -4.73
N PHE A 155 -22.72 3.93 -5.34
CA PHE A 155 -22.88 5.38 -5.13
C PHE A 155 -24.30 5.87 -5.43
N ARG A 156 -24.89 5.39 -6.55
CA ARG A 156 -26.29 5.71 -6.89
C ARG A 156 -27.27 5.11 -5.90
N ALA A 157 -27.04 3.86 -5.47
CA ALA A 157 -27.91 3.20 -4.51
C ALA A 157 -27.87 3.86 -3.12
N LEU A 158 -26.73 4.42 -2.71
CA LEU A 158 -26.60 5.19 -1.47
C LEU A 158 -27.19 6.61 -1.55
N ALA A 159 -27.67 7.04 -2.72
CA ALA A 159 -28.26 8.36 -2.93
C ALA A 159 -29.60 8.25 -3.65
N PRO A 160 -30.61 7.57 -3.07
CA PRO A 160 -31.91 7.45 -3.71
C PRO A 160 -32.53 8.82 -3.94
N ASP A 161 -33.26 8.94 -5.07
CA ASP A 161 -33.94 10.18 -5.43
C ASP A 161 -35.11 10.53 -4.50
N THR A 162 -35.72 9.53 -3.90
CA THR A 162 -36.81 9.68 -2.92
C THR A 162 -36.35 9.13 -1.58
N ALA A 163 -36.48 9.94 -0.51
CA ALA A 163 -36.20 9.47 0.84
C ALA A 163 -37.23 8.36 1.24
N PRO A 164 -36.76 7.24 1.78
CA PRO A 164 -37.66 6.16 2.23
C PRO A 164 -38.50 6.61 3.41
N GLN A 165 -39.70 6.04 3.51
CA GLN A 165 -40.53 6.19 4.71
C GLN A 165 -39.89 5.44 5.89
N PRO A 166 -40.22 5.81 7.15
CA PRO A 166 -39.63 5.18 8.32
C PRO A 166 -39.79 3.66 8.38
N ASP A 167 -40.92 3.14 7.93
CA ASP A 167 -41.22 1.71 7.87
C ASP A 167 -40.39 0.97 6.78
N GLN A 168 -39.93 1.67 5.77
CA GLN A 168 -39.19 1.13 4.63
C GLN A 168 -37.66 1.32 4.75
N LEU A 169 -37.22 2.19 5.63
CA LEU A 169 -35.81 2.61 5.72
C LEU A 169 -34.85 1.42 5.92
N GLN A 170 -35.18 0.54 6.88
CA GLN A 170 -34.37 -0.61 7.21
C GLN A 170 -34.27 -1.57 6.02
N ASP A 171 -35.38 -1.92 5.42
CA ASP A 171 -35.41 -2.86 4.30
C ASP A 171 -34.73 -2.27 3.05
N ALA A 172 -34.90 -0.98 2.81
CA ALA A 172 -34.23 -0.29 1.70
C ALA A 172 -32.68 -0.31 1.87
N LEU A 173 -32.19 -0.03 3.07
CA LEU A 173 -30.75 -0.05 3.33
C LEU A 173 -30.18 -1.48 3.26
N LEU A 174 -30.86 -2.45 3.85
CA LEU A 174 -30.45 -3.87 3.78
C LEU A 174 -30.50 -4.40 2.35
N ALA A 175 -31.47 -3.99 1.54
CA ALA A 175 -31.53 -4.34 0.12
C ALA A 175 -30.31 -3.79 -0.65
N VAL A 176 -29.87 -2.57 -0.34
CA VAL A 176 -28.61 -2.02 -0.91
C VAL A 176 -27.43 -2.89 -0.50
N TYR A 177 -27.31 -3.24 0.78
CA TYR A 177 -26.20 -4.05 1.28
C TYR A 177 -26.19 -5.47 0.69
N ALA A 178 -27.34 -6.10 0.57
CA ALA A 178 -27.46 -7.41 -0.06
C ALA A 178 -27.14 -7.37 -1.56
N ARG A 179 -27.61 -6.33 -2.28
CA ARG A 179 -27.35 -6.17 -3.72
C ARG A 179 -25.86 -6.03 -4.05
N PHE A 180 -25.07 -5.44 -3.15
CA PHE A 180 -23.66 -5.17 -3.35
C PHE A 180 -22.76 -6.09 -2.51
N ASP A 181 -23.28 -7.22 -2.01
CA ASP A 181 -22.54 -8.20 -1.18
C ASP A 181 -21.83 -7.59 0.03
N LEU A 182 -22.35 -6.49 0.56
CA LEU A 182 -21.79 -5.81 1.72
C LEU A 182 -22.20 -6.49 3.03
N PHE A 183 -23.45 -6.95 3.12
CA PHE A 183 -24.00 -7.65 4.27
C PHE A 183 -25.12 -8.59 3.83
N ASP A 184 -25.00 -9.85 4.18
CA ASP A 184 -25.95 -10.94 3.83
C ASP A 184 -26.96 -11.26 4.94
N GLY A 185 -26.96 -10.50 6.03
CA GLY A 185 -27.79 -10.73 7.22
C GLY A 185 -27.14 -11.61 8.27
N THR A 186 -25.95 -12.18 8.01
CA THR A 186 -25.18 -12.94 8.98
C THR A 186 -24.05 -12.10 9.56
N VAL A 187 -23.99 -12.01 10.89
CA VAL A 187 -22.91 -11.31 11.58
C VAL A 187 -21.69 -12.23 11.64
N HIS A 188 -20.60 -11.80 11.06
CA HIS A 188 -19.29 -12.47 11.19
C HIS A 188 -18.57 -11.86 12.40
N PRO A 189 -18.66 -12.48 13.60
CA PRO A 189 -18.19 -11.83 14.80
C PRO A 189 -16.67 -11.60 14.74
N LYS A 190 -16.24 -10.40 15.12
CA LYS A 190 -14.88 -10.20 15.58
C LYS A 190 -14.68 -11.21 16.71
N ALA A 191 -13.78 -12.19 16.55
CA ALA A 191 -13.40 -13.07 17.65
C ALA A 191 -13.13 -12.18 18.86
N ALA A 192 -13.92 -12.35 19.91
CA ALA A 192 -13.96 -11.43 21.04
C ALA A 192 -12.59 -11.37 21.71
N LEU A 193 -11.81 -10.38 21.34
CA LEU A 193 -10.66 -9.96 22.10
C LEU A 193 -11.10 -8.74 22.92
N HIS A 194 -11.64 -9.00 24.10
CA HIS A 194 -11.64 -7.99 25.16
C HIS A 194 -10.20 -7.78 25.63
N LEU A 195 -9.39 -7.15 24.80
CA LEU A 195 -8.21 -6.45 25.25
C LEU A 195 -8.69 -5.04 25.62
N HIS A 196 -8.76 -4.79 26.92
CA HIS A 196 -8.70 -3.45 27.48
C HIS A 196 -7.38 -2.81 27.00
N LEU A 197 -7.38 -2.26 25.80
CA LEU A 197 -6.34 -1.38 25.30
C LEU A 197 -6.82 0.04 25.52
N ASP A 198 -6.72 0.45 26.78
CA ASP A 198 -6.96 1.82 27.19
C ASP A 198 -6.11 2.81 26.39
N GLY A 199 -6.77 3.77 25.81
CA GLY A 199 -6.29 5.13 25.56
C GLY A 199 -5.45 5.36 24.31
N LEU A 200 -4.53 4.51 23.89
CA LEU A 200 -3.59 4.81 22.80
C LEU A 200 -4.03 4.34 21.43
N LEU A 201 -4.75 3.22 21.31
CA LEU A 201 -5.29 2.75 20.04
C LEU A 201 -6.58 3.46 19.64
N ALA A 202 -7.37 3.92 20.61
CA ALA A 202 -8.52 4.76 20.34
C ALA A 202 -8.09 6.09 19.69
N THR A 203 -7.01 6.71 20.15
CA THR A 203 -6.47 7.96 19.58
C THR A 203 -5.90 7.80 18.16
N LEU A 204 -5.38 6.62 17.81
CA LEU A 204 -4.89 6.35 16.44
C LEU A 204 -6.04 5.98 15.48
N ALA A 205 -7.06 5.30 16.00
CA ALA A 205 -8.27 5.02 15.23
C ALA A 205 -9.06 6.29 14.90
N THR A 206 -8.97 7.33 15.73
CA THR A 206 -9.72 8.57 15.61
C THR A 206 -9.13 9.60 14.63
N LYS A 207 -7.90 9.45 14.17
CA LYS A 207 -7.20 10.48 13.37
C LYS A 207 -7.43 10.43 11.85
N ALA A 208 -8.20 9.51 11.32
CA ALA A 208 -8.19 9.24 9.88
C ALA A 208 -9.47 9.55 9.09
N LEU A 209 -10.59 9.89 9.72
CA LEU A 209 -11.77 10.43 9.01
C LEU A 209 -11.97 11.90 9.36
N PRO A 210 -12.40 12.74 8.39
CA PRO A 210 -12.69 14.15 8.68
C PRO A 210 -13.84 14.32 9.67
N THR A 211 -14.73 13.35 9.74
CA THR A 211 -15.86 13.31 10.67
C THR A 211 -15.98 11.93 11.28
N GLN A 212 -16.07 11.87 12.60
CA GLN A 212 -16.32 10.63 13.34
C GLN A 212 -17.72 10.68 13.93
N MET A 213 -18.48 9.64 13.66
CA MET A 213 -19.74 9.35 14.32
C MET A 213 -19.48 8.41 15.50
N ILE A 214 -19.64 8.92 16.70
CA ILE A 214 -19.44 8.15 17.93
C ILE A 214 -20.82 7.82 18.48
N LYS A 215 -21.11 6.51 18.60
CA LYS A 215 -22.31 6.04 19.28
C LYS A 215 -22.14 6.31 20.79
N THR A 216 -23.08 7.01 21.41
CA THR A 216 -23.07 7.35 22.83
C THR A 216 -23.60 6.20 23.70
N ASP A 217 -23.23 4.96 23.41
CA ASP A 217 -23.49 3.87 24.34
C ASP A 217 -22.58 4.02 25.55
N ARG A 218 -23.13 3.84 26.74
CA ARG A 218 -22.45 3.90 28.03
C ARG A 218 -21.15 3.11 28.02
N VAL A 219 -20.05 3.74 27.70
CA VAL A 219 -18.75 3.32 28.20
C VAL A 219 -18.69 3.89 29.61
N THR A 220 -19.05 3.10 30.60
CA THR A 220 -18.71 3.35 32.00
C THR A 220 -17.17 3.28 32.04
N VAL A 221 -16.53 4.41 31.89
CA VAL A 221 -15.12 4.58 32.26
C VAL A 221 -15.11 4.61 33.76
N GLU A 222 -14.98 3.46 34.38
CA GLU A 222 -14.54 3.39 35.77
C GLU A 222 -13.12 3.93 35.80
N HIS A 223 -12.98 5.17 36.23
CA HIS A 223 -11.72 5.72 36.69
C HIS A 223 -11.33 4.98 37.98
N SER A 224 -10.69 3.82 37.82
CA SER A 224 -9.96 3.25 38.94
C SER A 224 -8.66 4.04 39.12
N ASN A 225 -8.67 5.00 40.03
CA ASN A 225 -7.45 5.47 40.69
C ASN A 225 -6.85 4.29 41.45
N ALA A 226 -6.01 3.51 40.84
CA ALA A 226 -5.18 2.51 41.48
C ALA A 226 -3.74 2.98 41.41
N VAL A 227 -3.40 3.84 42.35
CA VAL A 227 -2.06 3.91 42.91
C VAL A 227 -2.05 2.83 44.00
N ASP A 228 -1.00 1.97 43.95
CA ASP A 228 -0.60 1.01 44.96
C ASP A 228 -1.45 -0.24 45.17
N ALA A 229 -0.98 -1.36 44.61
CA ALA A 229 -0.76 -2.60 45.40
C ALA A 229 0.08 -3.58 44.56
N ALA A 230 1.31 -3.78 44.98
CA ALA A 230 2.06 -5.00 44.74
C ALA A 230 1.33 -6.18 45.37
N GLY A 231 0.96 -7.19 44.61
CA GLY A 231 0.46 -8.45 45.13
C GLY A 231 -0.59 -9.13 44.25
N SER A 232 -0.17 -10.24 43.61
CA SER A 232 -1.01 -11.36 43.13
C SER A 232 -2.27 -10.99 42.34
N GLY A 233 -2.09 -10.66 41.08
CA GLY A 233 -3.15 -10.76 40.06
C GLY A 233 -3.32 -12.22 39.61
N PRO A 234 -4.56 -12.64 39.23
CA PRO A 234 -4.81 -13.99 38.74
C PRO A 234 -4.02 -14.22 37.44
N SER A 235 -3.36 -15.37 37.39
CA SER A 235 -2.62 -15.84 36.23
C SER A 235 -3.58 -15.94 35.05
N VAL A 236 -3.55 -14.93 34.15
CA VAL A 236 -4.20 -15.01 32.84
C VAL A 236 -3.56 -16.17 32.11
N ASP A 237 -4.37 -17.16 31.78
CA ASP A 237 -3.92 -18.39 31.17
C ASP A 237 -3.21 -18.07 29.83
N LYS A 238 -1.89 -18.18 29.83
CA LYS A 238 -1.02 -17.93 28.68
C LYS A 238 -1.41 -18.76 27.45
N ARG A 239 -2.22 -19.82 27.64
CA ARG A 239 -2.73 -20.66 26.56
C ARG A 239 -3.84 -19.95 25.76
N GLN A 240 -4.73 -19.18 26.40
CA GLN A 240 -5.78 -18.46 25.68
C GLN A 240 -5.22 -17.29 24.87
N ALA A 241 -4.25 -16.53 25.40
CA ALA A 241 -3.57 -15.47 24.65
C ALA A 241 -2.84 -16.03 23.41
N HIS A 242 -2.26 -17.22 23.51
CA HIS A 242 -1.56 -17.87 22.41
C HIS A 242 -2.50 -18.40 21.31
N ILE A 243 -3.69 -18.85 21.66
CA ILE A 243 -4.71 -19.34 20.72
C ILE A 243 -5.32 -18.17 19.94
N THR A 244 -5.57 -17.05 20.59
CA THR A 244 -6.16 -15.85 19.96
C THR A 244 -5.19 -15.17 19.00
N LEU A 245 -3.91 -15.08 19.34
CA LEU A 245 -2.86 -14.59 18.43
C LEU A 245 -2.69 -15.49 17.21
N LYS A 246 -2.79 -16.82 17.38
CA LYS A 246 -2.73 -17.76 16.26
C LYS A 246 -3.95 -17.67 15.33
N GLN A 247 -5.13 -17.42 15.87
CA GLN A 247 -6.35 -17.26 15.06
C GLN A 247 -6.29 -15.99 14.21
N ASN A 248 -5.85 -14.86 14.78
CA ASN A 248 -5.69 -13.62 14.01
C ASN A 248 -4.62 -13.76 12.91
N ALA A 249 -3.48 -14.39 13.21
CA ALA A 249 -2.44 -14.64 12.21
C ALA A 249 -2.91 -15.57 11.08
N ALA A 250 -3.72 -16.57 11.38
CA ALA A 250 -4.31 -17.46 10.37
C ALA A 250 -5.33 -16.74 9.49
N GLN A 251 -6.14 -15.84 10.07
CA GLN A 251 -7.10 -15.02 9.34
C GLN A 251 -6.40 -14.01 8.43
N ASP A 252 -5.37 -13.32 8.92
CA ASP A 252 -4.59 -12.39 8.11
C ASP A 252 -3.88 -13.11 6.97
N ARG A 253 -3.34 -14.31 7.22
CA ARG A 253 -2.76 -15.13 6.17
C ARG A 253 -3.79 -15.54 5.12
N ALA A 254 -4.97 -16.02 5.54
CA ALA A 254 -6.06 -16.38 4.63
C ALA A 254 -6.54 -15.16 3.81
N TYR A 255 -6.58 -13.99 4.44
CA TYR A 255 -6.90 -12.75 3.74
C TYR A 255 -5.84 -12.38 2.69
N ILE A 256 -4.55 -12.45 3.02
CA ILE A 256 -3.46 -12.19 2.06
C ILE A 256 -3.50 -13.20 0.91
N GLU A 257 -3.71 -14.48 1.21
CA GLU A 257 -3.86 -15.53 0.19
C GLU A 257 -5.09 -15.28 -0.71
N SER A 258 -6.21 -14.82 -0.14
CA SER A 258 -7.41 -14.48 -0.92
C SER A 258 -7.18 -13.28 -1.86
N CYS A 259 -6.42 -12.28 -1.41
CA CYS A 259 -6.14 -11.07 -2.19
C CYS A 259 -5.05 -11.26 -3.24
N PHE A 260 -3.99 -12.00 -2.93
CA PHE A 260 -2.80 -12.12 -3.76
C PHE A 260 -2.53 -13.53 -4.29
N GLY A 261 -3.44 -14.47 -4.05
CA GLY A 261 -3.29 -15.86 -4.45
C GLY A 261 -2.29 -16.64 -3.58
N ARG A 262 -2.07 -17.90 -3.94
CA ARG A 262 -1.16 -18.78 -3.22
C ARG A 262 0.28 -18.30 -3.28
N SER A 263 1.02 -18.54 -2.20
CA SER A 263 2.45 -18.23 -2.17
C SER A 263 3.22 -19.08 -3.18
N LEU A 264 4.17 -18.45 -3.88
CA LEU A 264 5.15 -19.14 -4.74
C LEU A 264 6.10 -20.02 -3.92
N TYR A 265 6.35 -19.64 -2.66
CA TYR A 265 7.16 -20.44 -1.76
C TYR A 265 6.33 -21.53 -1.10
N PRO A 266 6.86 -22.76 -1.00
CA PRO A 266 6.29 -23.79 -0.14
C PRO A 266 6.22 -23.30 1.32
N PRO A 267 5.28 -23.81 2.13
CA PRO A 267 5.09 -23.35 3.51
C PRO A 267 6.34 -23.45 4.39
N GLU A 268 7.20 -24.43 4.14
CA GLU A 268 8.46 -24.62 4.89
C GLU A 268 9.50 -23.57 4.52
N ARG A 269 9.66 -23.28 3.23
CA ARG A 269 10.57 -22.23 2.74
C ARG A 269 10.11 -20.86 3.18
N LEU A 270 8.78 -20.59 3.11
CA LEU A 270 8.22 -19.33 3.58
C LEU A 270 8.50 -19.09 5.07
N ARG A 271 8.29 -20.13 5.91
CA ARG A 271 8.62 -20.06 7.34
C ARG A 271 10.10 -19.81 7.58
N LYS A 272 10.98 -20.47 6.82
CA LYS A 272 12.42 -20.26 6.93
C LYS A 272 12.80 -18.82 6.57
N ALA A 273 12.29 -18.28 5.46
CA ALA A 273 12.50 -16.90 5.05
C ALA A 273 11.99 -15.90 6.11
N GLU A 274 10.81 -16.13 6.67
CA GLU A 274 10.28 -15.28 7.75
C GLU A 274 11.17 -15.32 9.02
N GLN A 275 11.66 -16.49 9.41
CA GLN A 275 12.55 -16.64 10.57
C GLN A 275 13.89 -15.92 10.38
N GLU A 276 14.42 -15.92 9.16
CA GLU A 276 15.70 -15.28 8.84
C GLU A 276 15.57 -13.77 8.62
N LEU A 277 14.48 -13.32 7.98
CA LEU A 277 14.35 -11.93 7.52
C LEU A 277 13.45 -11.07 8.42
N CYS A 278 12.43 -11.66 9.07
CA CYS A 278 11.52 -10.91 9.93
C CYS A 278 12.07 -10.80 11.37
N THR A 279 13.26 -10.23 11.51
CA THR A 279 13.97 -10.06 12.78
C THR A 279 14.21 -8.59 13.11
N GLY A 280 14.55 -8.26 14.35
CA GLY A 280 14.87 -6.89 14.76
C GLY A 280 13.72 -5.92 14.48
N VAL A 281 13.96 -4.95 13.60
CA VAL A 281 12.97 -3.93 13.19
C VAL A 281 11.73 -4.54 12.51
N HIS A 282 11.88 -5.74 11.94
CA HIS A 282 10.82 -6.45 11.24
C HIS A 282 10.16 -7.55 12.07
N LEU A 283 10.48 -7.65 13.36
CA LEU A 283 9.89 -8.67 14.23
C LEU A 283 8.36 -8.57 14.25
N GLY A 284 7.69 -9.70 14.01
CA GLY A 284 6.24 -9.77 13.92
C GLY A 284 5.66 -9.33 12.56
N CYS A 285 6.50 -9.00 11.58
CA CYS A 285 6.09 -8.91 10.18
C CYS A 285 6.13 -10.29 9.53
N HIS A 286 5.50 -10.39 8.36
CA HIS A 286 5.40 -11.61 7.56
C HIS A 286 5.76 -11.33 6.10
N LEU A 287 6.07 -12.40 5.36
CA LEU A 287 6.38 -12.33 3.94
C LEU A 287 5.35 -13.10 3.12
N TRP A 288 5.10 -12.63 1.90
CA TRP A 288 4.28 -13.32 0.92
C TRP A 288 4.83 -13.14 -0.48
N PHE A 289 5.09 -14.22 -1.17
CA PHE A 289 5.59 -14.20 -2.55
C PHE A 289 4.49 -14.71 -3.46
N SER A 290 4.10 -13.92 -4.46
CA SER A 290 2.93 -14.19 -5.28
C SER A 290 3.22 -13.96 -6.77
N ALA A 291 2.51 -14.68 -7.64
CA ALA A 291 2.52 -14.43 -9.08
C ALA A 291 1.60 -13.27 -9.49
N GLY A 292 0.91 -12.64 -8.55
CA GLY A 292 0.02 -11.51 -8.76
C GLY A 292 -1.38 -11.71 -8.17
N VAL A 293 -2.26 -10.74 -8.41
CA VAL A 293 -3.64 -10.79 -7.96
C VAL A 293 -4.40 -11.80 -8.82
N PRO A 294 -5.20 -12.71 -8.23
CA PRO A 294 -6.04 -13.65 -8.99
C PRO A 294 -7.10 -12.91 -9.81
N SER A 295 -7.74 -13.58 -10.76
CA SER A 295 -8.87 -13.00 -11.48
C SER A 295 -10.07 -12.81 -10.55
N PRO A 296 -10.96 -11.83 -10.82
CA PRO A 296 -12.14 -11.59 -9.99
C PRO A 296 -13.03 -12.82 -9.78
N GLU A 297 -13.09 -13.69 -10.80
CA GLU A 297 -13.89 -14.94 -10.75
C GLU A 297 -13.29 -15.98 -9.77
N GLN A 298 -12.00 -15.93 -9.52
CA GLN A 298 -11.28 -16.84 -8.64
C GLN A 298 -11.15 -16.32 -7.20
N ALA A 299 -11.53 -15.07 -6.97
CA ALA A 299 -11.42 -14.45 -5.66
C ALA A 299 -12.47 -15.02 -4.69
N PRO A 300 -12.06 -15.59 -3.54
CA PRO A 300 -12.96 -16.32 -2.65
C PRO A 300 -13.80 -15.38 -1.75
N THR A 301 -13.39 -14.12 -1.59
CA THR A 301 -14.08 -13.15 -0.74
C THR A 301 -14.51 -11.93 -1.52
N PRO A 302 -15.56 -11.20 -1.11
CA PRO A 302 -15.99 -9.96 -1.76
C PRO A 302 -14.91 -8.90 -1.82
N GLU A 303 -14.11 -8.77 -0.74
CA GLU A 303 -13.00 -7.80 -0.69
C GLU A 303 -11.88 -8.19 -1.67
N ALA A 304 -11.53 -9.48 -1.74
CA ALA A 304 -10.54 -9.98 -2.69
C ALA A 304 -11.02 -9.81 -4.14
N ARG A 305 -12.32 -10.02 -4.40
CA ARG A 305 -12.93 -9.79 -5.72
C ARG A 305 -12.84 -8.33 -6.10
N HIS A 306 -13.20 -7.44 -5.18
CA HIS A 306 -13.09 -5.99 -5.42
C HIS A 306 -11.65 -5.57 -5.71
N LEU A 307 -10.67 -6.07 -4.93
CA LEU A 307 -9.25 -5.81 -5.18
C LEU A 307 -8.84 -6.31 -6.58
N ALA A 308 -9.30 -7.51 -6.96
CA ALA A 308 -9.00 -8.11 -8.26
C ALA A 308 -9.60 -7.30 -9.42
N GLU A 309 -10.85 -6.82 -9.30
CA GLU A 309 -11.50 -5.93 -10.27
C GLU A 309 -10.74 -4.62 -10.43
N GLN A 310 -10.30 -4.02 -9.32
CA GLN A 310 -9.47 -2.81 -9.35
C GLN A 310 -8.13 -3.04 -10.05
N ALA A 311 -7.48 -4.19 -9.75
CA ALA A 311 -6.22 -4.55 -10.37
C ALA A 311 -6.36 -4.80 -11.87
N GLU A 312 -7.46 -5.41 -12.32
CA GLU A 312 -7.75 -5.65 -13.73
C GLU A 312 -8.02 -4.35 -14.49
N LEU A 313 -8.86 -3.48 -13.93
CA LEU A 313 -9.11 -2.15 -14.47
C LEU A 313 -7.82 -1.32 -14.58
N GLN A 314 -6.94 -1.41 -13.57
CA GLN A 314 -5.65 -0.71 -13.64
C GLN A 314 -4.73 -1.33 -14.70
N ALA A 315 -4.75 -2.65 -14.86
CA ALA A 315 -4.00 -3.32 -15.90
C ALA A 315 -4.45 -2.87 -17.32
N ASP A 316 -5.75 -2.66 -17.52
CA ASP A 316 -6.28 -2.11 -18.77
C ASP A 316 -5.80 -0.67 -19.01
N ARG A 317 -5.80 0.17 -17.98
CA ARG A 317 -5.27 1.54 -18.03
C ARG A 317 -3.78 1.54 -18.37
N ASN A 318 -3.01 0.65 -17.75
CA ASN A 318 -1.58 0.51 -18.00
C ASN A 318 -1.33 0.12 -19.48
N ARG A 319 -2.10 -0.84 -20.01
CA ARG A 319 -2.03 -1.26 -21.42
C ARG A 319 -2.39 -0.11 -22.37
N ALA A 320 -3.49 0.59 -22.08
CA ALA A 320 -3.94 1.72 -22.88
C ALA A 320 -2.91 2.87 -22.89
N TYR A 321 -2.33 3.18 -21.72
CA TYR A 321 -1.27 4.18 -21.61
C TYR A 321 -0.03 3.79 -22.41
N TYR A 322 0.41 2.52 -22.30
CA TYR A 322 1.56 2.01 -23.04
C TYR A 322 1.33 2.09 -24.55
N ALA A 323 0.16 1.68 -25.03
CA ALA A 323 -0.22 1.73 -26.44
C ALA A 323 -0.30 3.17 -26.96
N LYS A 324 -0.89 4.09 -26.19
CA LYS A 324 -0.99 5.51 -26.57
C LYS A 324 0.38 6.18 -26.76
N ASN A 325 1.38 5.77 -25.99
CA ASN A 325 2.73 6.37 -26.02
C ASN A 325 3.78 5.44 -26.69
N GLN A 326 3.35 4.50 -27.52
CA GLN A 326 4.19 3.43 -28.05
C GLN A 326 5.44 3.96 -28.79
N GLU A 327 5.33 5.01 -29.59
CA GLU A 327 6.45 5.58 -30.34
C GLU A 327 7.52 6.16 -29.42
N LEU A 328 7.08 6.92 -28.41
CA LEU A 328 7.98 7.44 -27.36
C LEU A 328 8.68 6.30 -26.63
N HIS A 329 7.92 5.30 -26.19
CA HIS A 329 8.46 4.15 -25.46
C HIS A 329 9.48 3.38 -26.31
N ARG A 330 9.18 3.14 -27.59
CA ARG A 330 10.10 2.48 -28.53
C ARG A 330 11.41 3.27 -28.69
N SER A 331 11.33 4.59 -28.83
CA SER A 331 12.51 5.46 -28.89
C SER A 331 13.36 5.37 -27.64
N VAL A 332 12.72 5.36 -26.44
CA VAL A 332 13.42 5.22 -25.15
C VAL A 332 14.08 3.84 -25.04
N VAL A 333 13.39 2.76 -25.42
CA VAL A 333 13.93 1.38 -25.44
C VAL A 333 15.16 1.29 -26.35
N LEU A 334 15.09 1.79 -27.59
CA LEU A 334 16.22 1.75 -28.52
C LEU A 334 17.42 2.48 -27.96
N ARG A 335 17.23 3.71 -27.46
CA ARG A 335 18.30 4.52 -26.88
C ARG A 335 18.94 3.86 -25.66
N LEU A 336 18.14 3.30 -24.77
CA LEU A 336 18.65 2.62 -23.58
C LEU A 336 19.37 1.31 -23.94
N THR A 337 18.84 0.55 -24.88
CA THR A 337 19.48 -0.68 -25.42
C THR A 337 20.86 -0.37 -25.99
N GLU A 338 20.97 0.69 -26.81
CA GLU A 338 22.27 1.12 -27.37
C GLU A 338 23.25 1.54 -26.29
N GLN A 339 22.81 2.29 -25.30
CA GLN A 339 23.67 2.72 -24.17
C GLN A 339 24.22 1.52 -23.39
N ILE A 340 23.37 0.54 -23.06
CA ILE A 340 23.76 -0.67 -22.35
C ILE A 340 24.71 -1.50 -23.21
N ARG A 341 24.36 -1.74 -24.49
CA ARG A 341 25.17 -2.52 -25.42
C ARG A 341 26.56 -1.91 -25.63
N ASN A 342 26.64 -0.61 -25.82
CA ASN A 342 27.92 0.08 -25.97
C ASN A 342 28.78 -0.04 -24.69
N CYS A 343 28.17 0.03 -23.51
CA CYS A 343 28.88 -0.18 -22.26
C CYS A 343 29.43 -1.61 -22.16
N ILE A 344 28.61 -2.61 -22.47
CA ILE A 344 29.03 -4.01 -22.49
C ILE A 344 30.20 -4.20 -23.49
N LEU A 345 30.11 -3.69 -24.71
CA LEU A 345 31.16 -3.80 -25.73
C LEU A 345 32.48 -3.14 -25.31
N VAL A 346 32.43 -1.99 -24.64
CA VAL A 346 33.64 -1.31 -24.13
C VAL A 346 34.36 -2.14 -23.08
N HIS A 347 33.62 -2.86 -22.23
CA HIS A 347 34.17 -3.74 -21.20
C HIS A 347 34.46 -5.15 -21.72
N GLN A 348 34.07 -5.48 -22.94
CA GLN A 348 34.33 -6.73 -23.65
C GLN A 348 35.65 -6.72 -24.43
N GLN A 349 36.56 -5.77 -24.20
CA GLN A 349 37.84 -5.82 -24.88
C GLN A 349 38.55 -7.12 -24.49
N PRO A 350 38.86 -8.00 -25.46
CA PRO A 350 39.49 -9.27 -25.18
C PRO A 350 40.82 -8.99 -24.49
N ASN A 351 40.96 -9.45 -23.26
CA ASN A 351 42.28 -9.48 -22.60
C ASN A 351 43.15 -10.43 -23.42
N ALA A 352 44.03 -9.85 -24.23
CA ALA A 352 45.00 -10.61 -25.00
C ALA A 352 46.02 -11.22 -24.04
N ARG A 353 45.87 -12.50 -23.73
CA ARG A 353 46.84 -13.23 -22.92
C ARG A 353 47.99 -13.74 -23.79
N VAL A 354 49.19 -13.54 -23.32
CA VAL A 354 50.38 -14.11 -23.95
C VAL A 354 50.34 -15.62 -23.82
N ALA A 355 50.30 -16.33 -24.94
CA ALA A 355 50.13 -17.78 -25.03
C ALA A 355 51.15 -18.40 -25.99
N ARG A 356 51.17 -19.75 -26.00
CA ARG A 356 52.01 -20.52 -26.96
C ARG A 356 51.31 -20.79 -28.29
N SER A 357 50.07 -20.39 -28.44
CA SER A 357 49.27 -20.54 -29.66
C SER A 357 48.30 -19.38 -29.76
N GLY A 358 47.90 -18.98 -30.96
CA GLY A 358 47.01 -17.87 -31.27
C GLY A 358 47.58 -16.95 -32.34
N ASN A 359 47.23 -15.68 -32.32
CA ASN A 359 47.75 -14.67 -33.22
C ASN A 359 49.19 -14.26 -32.81
N VAL A 360 50.11 -14.22 -33.76
CA VAL A 360 51.51 -13.82 -33.46
C VAL A 360 51.57 -12.38 -32.99
N ASP A 361 52.22 -12.13 -31.85
CA ASP A 361 52.54 -10.79 -31.37
C ASP A 361 53.83 -10.29 -32.04
N PRO A 362 53.75 -9.34 -32.99
CA PRO A 362 54.96 -8.85 -33.70
C PRO A 362 56.01 -8.23 -32.76
N GLY A 363 55.57 -7.67 -31.63
CA GLY A 363 56.46 -7.09 -30.63
C GLY A 363 57.20 -8.11 -29.78
N ARG A 364 56.77 -9.39 -29.80
CA ARG A 364 57.33 -10.48 -28.96
C ARG A 364 57.97 -11.62 -29.75
N VAL A 365 57.75 -11.66 -31.08
CA VAL A 365 58.24 -12.76 -31.95
C VAL A 365 59.75 -12.97 -31.83
N TRP A 366 60.52 -11.94 -31.60
CA TRP A 366 61.98 -11.98 -31.44
C TRP A 366 62.41 -12.78 -30.18
N ARG A 367 61.51 -12.99 -29.22
CA ARG A 367 61.82 -13.73 -27.97
C ARG A 367 61.99 -15.24 -28.22
N ALA A 368 61.32 -15.77 -29.20
CA ALA A 368 61.42 -17.19 -29.52
C ALA A 368 62.86 -17.58 -29.88
N PRO A 369 63.54 -16.93 -30.87
CA PRO A 369 64.89 -17.33 -31.24
C PRO A 369 65.98 -16.83 -30.28
N PHE A 370 65.78 -15.71 -29.55
CA PHE A 370 66.82 -15.12 -28.71
C PHE A 370 66.71 -15.50 -27.24
N LEU A 371 65.49 -15.79 -26.73
CA LEU A 371 65.25 -16.10 -25.31
C LEU A 371 64.70 -17.49 -25.06
N ASN A 372 64.50 -18.26 -26.15
CA ASN A 372 63.86 -19.58 -26.10
C ASN A 372 62.51 -19.57 -25.40
N ASP A 373 61.74 -18.46 -25.55
CA ASP A 373 60.41 -18.25 -24.97
C ASP A 373 59.36 -18.40 -26.04
N ASP A 374 58.63 -19.53 -26.02
CA ASP A 374 57.59 -19.89 -26.99
C ASP A 374 56.30 -19.08 -26.84
N ARG A 375 56.20 -18.22 -25.82
CA ARG A 375 55.01 -17.38 -25.55
C ARG A 375 55.03 -16.10 -26.39
N VAL A 376 54.94 -16.25 -27.67
CA VAL A 376 54.98 -15.16 -28.64
C VAL A 376 53.65 -14.94 -29.34
N PHE A 377 52.59 -15.62 -28.88
CA PHE A 377 51.26 -15.50 -29.42
C PHE A 377 50.37 -14.75 -28.47
N LEU A 378 49.40 -14.01 -29.00
CA LEU A 378 48.25 -13.45 -28.31
C LEU A 378 47.04 -14.38 -28.51
N CYS A 379 46.60 -14.97 -27.48
CA CYS A 379 45.30 -15.66 -27.45
C CYS A 379 44.26 -14.69 -26.91
N ALA A 380 43.22 -14.41 -27.70
CA ALA A 380 42.07 -13.73 -27.19
C ALA A 380 41.37 -14.69 -26.22
N GLU A 381 41.49 -14.46 -24.94
CA GLU A 381 40.65 -15.10 -23.95
C GLU A 381 39.27 -14.45 -24.10
N GLU A 382 38.32 -15.16 -24.72
CA GLU A 382 36.91 -14.80 -24.59
C GLU A 382 36.60 -14.95 -23.10
N GLU A 383 36.77 -13.88 -22.31
CA GLU A 383 36.17 -13.85 -20.97
C GLU A 383 34.70 -14.10 -21.18
N ASN A 384 34.24 -15.27 -20.78
CA ASN A 384 32.83 -15.50 -20.54
C ASN A 384 32.40 -14.38 -19.60
N HIS A 385 31.68 -13.40 -20.15
CA HIS A 385 31.19 -12.27 -19.37
C HIS A 385 30.60 -12.81 -18.09
N PRO A 386 30.92 -12.23 -16.93
CA PRO A 386 30.23 -12.62 -15.73
C PRO A 386 28.76 -12.40 -15.96
N ALA A 387 28.02 -13.51 -16.08
CA ALA A 387 26.59 -13.47 -16.25
C ALA A 387 26.04 -12.70 -15.06
N PHE A 388 25.55 -11.48 -15.28
CA PHE A 388 24.83 -10.75 -14.27
C PHE A 388 23.34 -10.78 -14.58
N THR A 389 22.55 -10.75 -13.52
CA THR A 389 21.09 -10.71 -13.61
C THR A 389 20.59 -9.40 -13.03
N VAL A 390 19.48 -8.94 -13.52
CA VAL A 390 18.83 -7.72 -13.04
C VAL A 390 17.47 -8.05 -12.46
N ASP A 391 17.25 -7.61 -11.23
CA ASP A 391 15.93 -7.56 -10.59
C ASP A 391 15.42 -6.13 -10.58
N LEU A 392 14.25 -5.91 -11.17
CA LEU A 392 13.53 -4.64 -11.08
C LEU A 392 12.48 -4.76 -9.99
N LEU A 393 12.60 -3.97 -8.93
CA LEU A 393 11.68 -3.93 -7.83
C LEU A 393 10.85 -2.64 -7.88
N LEU A 394 9.58 -2.77 -8.19
CA LEU A 394 8.66 -1.65 -8.33
C LEU A 394 7.95 -1.41 -6.99
N ASP A 395 8.07 -0.21 -6.47
CA ASP A 395 7.29 0.24 -5.34
C ASP A 395 5.81 0.34 -5.75
N ALA A 396 4.98 -0.48 -5.11
CA ALA A 396 3.55 -0.56 -5.35
C ALA A 396 2.74 -0.08 -4.14
N SER A 397 3.29 0.84 -3.37
CA SER A 397 2.60 1.49 -2.27
C SER A 397 1.52 2.47 -2.76
N ALA A 398 0.63 2.83 -1.88
CA ALA A 398 -0.48 3.73 -2.15
C ALA A 398 -0.04 5.13 -2.59
N SER A 399 1.17 5.57 -2.23
CA SER A 399 1.75 6.82 -2.71
C SER A 399 1.89 6.85 -4.25
N ARG A 400 1.95 5.67 -4.89
CA ARG A 400 2.11 5.51 -6.35
C ARG A 400 0.81 5.50 -7.16
N LEU A 401 -0.36 5.58 -6.53
CA LEU A 401 -1.66 5.49 -7.22
C LEU A 401 -1.84 6.49 -8.36
N HIS A 402 -1.25 7.66 -8.26
CA HIS A 402 -1.39 8.72 -9.26
C HIS A 402 -0.48 8.55 -10.50
N CYS A 403 0.47 7.62 -10.46
CA CYS A 403 1.47 7.41 -11.51
C CYS A 403 1.67 5.94 -11.89
N GLN A 404 0.67 5.09 -11.63
CA GLN A 404 0.76 3.64 -11.87
C GLN A 404 1.10 3.30 -13.33
N GLU A 405 0.45 3.98 -14.27
CA GLU A 405 0.65 3.77 -15.71
C GLU A 405 2.09 4.09 -16.12
N VAL A 406 2.64 5.15 -15.53
CA VAL A 406 4.03 5.58 -15.79
C VAL A 406 5.02 4.55 -15.23
N ILE A 407 4.82 4.05 -14.01
CA ILE A 407 5.70 3.06 -13.39
C ILE A 407 5.64 1.73 -14.15
N ALA A 408 4.45 1.26 -14.53
CA ALA A 408 4.28 0.06 -15.34
C ALA A 408 5.01 0.18 -16.68
N ALA A 409 4.92 1.33 -17.35
CA ALA A 409 5.61 1.61 -18.60
C ALA A 409 7.14 1.64 -18.41
N GLN A 410 7.63 2.28 -17.34
CA GLN A 410 9.06 2.33 -17.01
C GLN A 410 9.62 0.93 -16.73
N GLY A 411 8.93 0.13 -15.93
CA GLY A 411 9.29 -1.27 -15.68
C GLY A 411 9.34 -2.09 -16.97
N SER A 412 8.38 -1.90 -17.88
CA SER A 412 8.32 -2.57 -19.19
C SER A 412 9.48 -2.14 -20.09
N ILE A 413 9.78 -0.85 -20.18
CA ILE A 413 10.89 -0.29 -20.98
C ILE A 413 12.23 -0.82 -20.49
N LEU A 414 12.47 -0.79 -19.17
CA LEU A 414 13.71 -1.29 -18.58
C LEU A 414 13.88 -2.79 -18.84
N ALA A 415 12.83 -3.58 -18.61
CA ALA A 415 12.85 -5.02 -18.84
C ALA A 415 13.10 -5.36 -20.32
N GLU A 416 12.50 -4.60 -21.24
CA GLU A 416 12.70 -4.78 -22.68
C GLU A 416 14.12 -4.44 -23.09
N SER A 417 14.64 -3.33 -22.63
CA SER A 417 15.98 -2.86 -22.99
C SER A 417 17.07 -3.83 -22.51
N LEU A 418 16.93 -4.35 -21.27
CA LEU A 418 17.83 -5.35 -20.69
C LEU A 418 17.74 -6.68 -21.45
N ALA A 419 16.53 -7.16 -21.73
CA ALA A 419 16.33 -8.39 -22.49
C ALA A 419 16.89 -8.30 -23.91
N ASN A 420 16.79 -7.15 -24.59
CA ASN A 420 17.39 -6.89 -25.90
C ASN A 420 18.93 -6.92 -25.88
N CYS A 421 19.54 -6.75 -24.70
CA CYS A 421 20.98 -6.90 -24.48
C CYS A 421 21.37 -8.32 -24.02
N GLY A 422 20.43 -9.27 -23.96
CA GLY A 422 20.68 -10.63 -23.49
C GLY A 422 20.82 -10.77 -21.97
N ILE A 423 20.47 -9.73 -21.20
CA ILE A 423 20.55 -9.72 -19.74
C ILE A 423 19.28 -10.33 -19.17
N PRO A 424 19.38 -11.41 -18.34
CA PRO A 424 18.22 -11.94 -17.66
C PRO A 424 17.62 -10.92 -16.69
N VAL A 425 16.30 -10.69 -16.80
CA VAL A 425 15.60 -9.69 -15.98
C VAL A 425 14.34 -10.26 -15.37
N ARG A 426 14.17 -10.05 -14.07
CA ARG A 426 12.93 -10.29 -13.33
C ARG A 426 12.32 -8.95 -12.94
N VAL A 427 11.01 -8.88 -12.92
CA VAL A 427 10.26 -7.69 -12.48
C VAL A 427 9.30 -8.11 -11.38
N SER A 428 9.45 -7.50 -10.22
CA SER A 428 8.59 -7.70 -9.07
C SER A 428 8.02 -6.36 -8.59
N ALA A 429 6.84 -6.40 -8.00
CA ALA A 429 6.24 -5.25 -7.33
C ALA A 429 6.05 -5.58 -5.85
N PHE A 430 6.28 -4.63 -4.95
CA PHE A 430 6.10 -4.86 -3.53
C PHE A 430 5.13 -3.87 -2.90
N SER A 431 4.41 -4.36 -1.90
CA SER A 431 3.57 -3.54 -1.01
C SER A 431 3.40 -4.25 0.32
N SER A 432 2.99 -3.50 1.36
CA SER A 432 2.73 -4.07 2.70
C SER A 432 1.27 -3.93 3.08
N LEU A 433 0.68 -4.99 3.62
CA LEU A 433 -0.72 -5.03 4.03
C LEU A 433 -0.90 -5.94 5.24
N ARG A 434 -1.53 -5.46 6.30
CA ARG A 434 -1.78 -6.20 7.55
C ARG A 434 -0.53 -6.85 8.16
N GLY A 435 0.63 -6.18 8.04
CA GLY A 435 1.90 -6.71 8.53
C GLY A 435 2.57 -7.74 7.62
N TYR A 436 2.01 -8.03 6.46
CA TYR A 436 2.63 -8.81 5.40
C TYR A 436 3.29 -7.90 4.37
N THR A 437 4.57 -8.14 4.08
CA THR A 437 5.22 -7.56 2.91
C THR A 437 5.06 -8.54 1.76
N VAL A 438 4.30 -8.13 0.75
CA VAL A 438 3.93 -8.94 -0.41
C VAL A 438 4.81 -8.57 -1.59
N LEU A 439 5.57 -9.54 -2.11
CA LEU A 439 6.30 -9.42 -3.38
C LEU A 439 5.52 -10.16 -4.47
N ARG A 440 5.08 -9.41 -5.48
CA ARG A 440 4.37 -9.94 -6.65
C ARG A 440 5.34 -10.02 -7.81
N VAL A 441 5.67 -11.22 -8.25
CA VAL A 441 6.51 -11.46 -9.42
C VAL A 441 5.66 -11.25 -10.67
N LEU A 442 5.87 -10.14 -11.37
CA LEU A 442 5.14 -9.78 -12.59
C LEU A 442 5.78 -10.44 -13.83
N LYS A 443 7.10 -10.62 -13.82
CA LYS A 443 7.86 -11.32 -14.85
C LYS A 443 9.04 -12.03 -14.21
N ASP A 444 9.17 -13.33 -14.42
CA ASP A 444 10.35 -14.08 -13.97
C ASP A 444 11.44 -14.11 -15.05
N PHE A 445 12.65 -14.54 -14.68
CA PHE A 445 13.79 -14.67 -15.60
C PHE A 445 13.48 -15.56 -16.80
N ALA A 446 12.75 -16.65 -16.61
CA ALA A 446 12.37 -17.58 -17.65
C ALA A 446 11.26 -17.07 -18.59
N ASP A 447 10.51 -16.07 -18.16
CA ASP A 447 9.37 -15.56 -18.91
C ASP A 447 9.81 -14.73 -20.12
N LYS A 448 9.39 -15.12 -21.30
CA LYS A 448 9.54 -14.34 -22.52
C LYS A 448 8.46 -13.24 -22.63
N ASN A 449 7.30 -13.45 -22.01
CA ASN A 449 6.17 -12.53 -22.08
C ASN A 449 6.32 -11.41 -21.05
N ARG A 450 6.29 -10.16 -21.53
CA ARG A 450 6.39 -8.94 -20.72
C ARG A 450 5.02 -8.32 -20.40
N GLN A 451 3.94 -8.83 -20.99
CA GLN A 451 2.60 -8.24 -20.84
C GLN A 451 2.12 -8.24 -19.38
N ASN A 452 2.61 -9.19 -18.58
CA ASN A 452 2.28 -9.26 -17.15
C ASN A 452 2.80 -8.07 -16.33
N ILE A 453 3.80 -7.31 -16.81
CA ILE A 453 4.26 -6.08 -16.15
C ILE A 453 3.13 -5.04 -16.11
N ASN A 454 2.23 -5.04 -17.12
CA ASN A 454 1.04 -4.19 -17.10
C ASN A 454 0.05 -4.51 -15.97
N ARG A 455 0.19 -5.67 -15.30
CA ARG A 455 -0.55 -6.00 -14.08
C ARG A 455 -0.02 -5.30 -12.84
N TYR A 456 0.92 -4.37 -12.98
CA TYR A 456 1.34 -3.52 -11.88
C TYR A 456 0.12 -2.75 -11.32
N PHE A 457 -0.02 -2.85 -10.01
CA PHE A 457 -1.13 -2.27 -9.27
C PHE A 457 -0.63 -1.80 -7.90
N ALA A 458 -0.84 -0.53 -7.57
CA ALA A 458 -0.41 0.06 -6.31
C ALA A 458 -1.49 -0.11 -5.25
N SER A 459 -1.10 -0.64 -4.07
CA SER A 459 -2.01 -0.87 -2.94
C SER A 459 -1.23 -1.03 -1.64
N GLY A 460 -1.80 -0.56 -0.54
CA GLY A 460 -1.22 -0.75 0.79
C GLY A 460 -0.02 0.17 1.10
N TRP A 461 0.78 -0.25 2.06
CA TRP A 461 1.95 0.46 2.59
C TRP A 461 3.24 -0.02 1.93
N ASN A 462 4.39 0.53 2.34
CA ASN A 462 5.71 0.08 1.90
C ASN A 462 6.68 -0.06 3.07
N ARG A 463 7.08 -1.29 3.34
CA ARG A 463 8.16 -1.63 4.27
C ARG A 463 9.41 -1.94 3.46
N ASP A 464 10.06 -0.86 2.97
CA ASP A 464 11.17 -0.93 2.00
C ASP A 464 12.31 -1.84 2.45
N GLY A 465 12.70 -1.75 3.73
CA GLY A 465 13.76 -2.60 4.25
C GLY A 465 13.44 -4.10 4.14
N LEU A 466 12.22 -4.51 4.52
CA LEU A 466 11.82 -5.92 4.41
C LEU A 466 11.62 -6.35 2.95
N ALA A 467 11.14 -5.45 2.10
CA ALA A 467 11.01 -5.73 0.67
C ALA A 467 12.38 -5.93 -0.01
N LEU A 468 13.38 -5.13 0.37
CA LEU A 468 14.77 -5.30 -0.08
C LEU A 468 15.35 -6.65 0.34
N LEU A 469 15.14 -7.05 1.61
CA LEU A 469 15.57 -8.35 2.12
C LEU A 469 14.90 -9.51 1.37
N ALA A 470 13.60 -9.42 1.18
CA ALA A 470 12.82 -10.43 0.46
C ALA A 470 13.22 -10.51 -1.03
N ALA A 471 13.51 -9.39 -1.68
CA ALA A 471 14.05 -9.38 -3.03
C ALA A 471 15.43 -10.04 -3.09
N GLY A 472 16.28 -9.81 -2.09
CA GLY A 472 17.57 -10.50 -1.94
C GLY A 472 17.43 -12.02 -1.80
N ASP A 473 16.46 -12.50 -1.02
CA ASP A 473 16.17 -13.94 -0.88
C ASP A 473 15.65 -14.55 -2.20
N LEU A 474 14.86 -13.82 -2.97
CA LEU A 474 14.44 -14.26 -4.30
C LEU A 474 15.62 -14.41 -5.29
N LEU A 475 16.71 -13.66 -5.12
CA LEU A 475 17.89 -13.74 -5.98
C LEU A 475 18.64 -15.07 -5.85
N ASP A 476 18.49 -15.79 -4.73
CA ASP A 476 19.05 -17.14 -4.56
C ASP A 476 18.56 -18.13 -5.64
N PHE A 477 17.47 -17.81 -6.34
CA PHE A 477 16.91 -18.58 -7.45
C PHE A 477 17.25 -18.01 -8.84
N ALA A 478 18.20 -17.08 -8.92
CA ALA A 478 18.62 -16.53 -10.20
C ALA A 478 19.38 -17.59 -11.03
N PRO A 479 19.23 -17.58 -12.38
CA PRO A 479 19.91 -18.56 -13.24
C PRO A 479 21.42 -18.28 -13.32
N GLY A 480 22.23 -19.34 -13.24
CA GLY A 480 23.67 -19.31 -13.48
C GLY A 480 24.54 -19.74 -12.28
N PRO A 481 25.78 -20.17 -12.50
CA PRO A 481 26.61 -20.80 -11.47
C PRO A 481 27.19 -19.84 -10.42
N THR A 482 27.27 -18.54 -10.67
CA THR A 482 27.61 -17.44 -9.72
C THR A 482 27.26 -16.09 -10.34
N PRO A 483 25.97 -15.81 -10.53
CA PRO A 483 25.58 -14.57 -11.16
C PRO A 483 25.88 -13.39 -10.24
N ARG A 484 26.43 -12.32 -10.78
CA ARG A 484 26.45 -11.02 -10.13
C ARG A 484 25.04 -10.45 -10.22
N HIS A 485 24.52 -9.91 -9.12
CA HIS A 485 23.15 -9.45 -9.04
C HIS A 485 23.06 -7.94 -8.94
N LEU A 486 22.21 -7.35 -9.77
CA LEU A 486 21.86 -5.95 -9.72
C LEU A 486 20.37 -5.81 -9.40
N LEU A 487 20.07 -5.20 -8.27
CA LEU A 487 18.71 -4.86 -7.84
C LEU A 487 18.46 -3.37 -8.12
N ILE A 488 17.51 -3.07 -8.99
CA ILE A 488 17.12 -1.69 -9.32
C ILE A 488 15.71 -1.43 -8.78
N LEU A 489 15.59 -0.46 -7.86
CA LEU A 489 14.31 -0.03 -7.33
C LEU A 489 13.74 1.14 -8.10
N LEU A 490 12.43 1.12 -8.38
CA LEU A 490 11.66 2.28 -8.81
C LEU A 490 10.80 2.71 -7.63
N THR A 491 11.18 3.80 -6.95
CA THR A 491 10.58 4.19 -5.66
C THR A 491 10.55 5.71 -5.47
N ASP A 492 9.71 6.18 -4.53
CA ASP A 492 9.73 7.56 -4.03
C ASP A 492 10.58 7.72 -2.75
N ALA A 493 11.20 6.64 -2.31
CA ALA A 493 12.03 6.59 -1.11
C ALA A 493 11.33 7.15 0.16
N SER A 494 10.03 6.87 0.29
CA SER A 494 9.20 7.27 1.43
C SER A 494 8.66 6.03 2.15
N PRO A 495 9.52 5.26 2.85
CA PRO A 495 9.11 4.05 3.56
C PRO A 495 8.11 4.39 4.67
N ASN A 496 6.98 3.67 4.66
CA ASN A 496 5.93 3.84 5.64
C ASN A 496 5.11 2.54 5.77
N ASP A 497 4.94 2.05 7.00
CA ASP A 497 4.15 0.84 7.25
C ASP A 497 3.30 1.00 8.51
N SER A 498 2.09 0.45 8.46
CA SER A 498 1.16 0.42 9.58
C SER A 498 1.69 -0.41 10.77
N ARG A 499 2.55 -1.40 10.52
CA ARG A 499 3.16 -2.22 11.56
C ARG A 499 4.31 -1.48 12.22
N ARG A 500 4.18 -1.20 13.52
CA ARG A 500 5.21 -0.49 14.30
C ARG A 500 6.49 -1.32 14.45
N ILE A 501 7.60 -0.62 14.64
CA ILE A 501 8.85 -1.22 15.09
C ILE A 501 8.68 -1.62 16.56
N PRO A 502 9.00 -2.87 16.94
CA PRO A 502 8.85 -3.34 18.30
C PRO A 502 9.79 -2.60 19.27
N PRO A 503 9.47 -2.62 20.58
CA PRO A 503 10.36 -2.08 21.60
C PRO A 503 11.76 -2.69 21.55
N SER A 504 12.77 -1.85 21.70
CA SER A 504 14.19 -2.23 21.77
C SER A 504 14.86 -1.55 22.98
N PRO A 505 16.05 -1.98 23.38
CA PRO A 505 16.80 -1.31 24.46
C PRO A 505 17.03 0.19 24.19
N GLU A 506 17.18 0.56 22.92
CA GLU A 506 17.38 1.96 22.48
C GLU A 506 16.05 2.74 22.39
N ASN A 507 14.93 2.04 22.19
CA ASN A 507 13.59 2.62 22.08
C ASN A 507 12.56 1.75 22.83
N PRO A 508 12.41 1.92 24.16
CA PRO A 508 11.56 1.07 24.99
C PRO A 508 10.07 1.09 24.63
N LEU A 509 9.58 2.13 23.96
CA LEU A 509 8.17 2.27 23.55
C LEU A 509 7.93 1.79 22.12
N GLY A 510 8.98 1.42 21.38
CA GLY A 510 8.89 1.22 19.94
C GLY A 510 8.51 2.52 19.21
N CYS A 511 8.54 2.51 17.88
CA CYS A 511 8.15 3.66 17.06
C CYS A 511 7.37 3.23 15.81
N GLY A 512 6.80 4.20 15.08
CA GLY A 512 6.25 3.98 13.74
C GLY A 512 7.35 3.60 12.76
N TYR A 513 7.02 2.79 11.76
CA TYR A 513 7.90 2.55 10.62
C TYR A 513 7.64 3.61 9.56
N GLU A 514 8.13 4.81 9.81
CA GLU A 514 7.91 5.99 8.96
C GLU A 514 9.09 6.95 9.07
N ASP A 515 9.18 7.90 8.17
CA ASP A 515 10.19 8.98 8.14
C ASP A 515 11.62 8.47 8.43
N ALA A 516 12.28 9.06 9.41
CA ALA A 516 13.67 8.76 9.74
C ALA A 516 13.94 7.29 10.12
N ALA A 517 12.97 6.62 10.76
CA ALA A 517 13.11 5.22 11.18
C ALA A 517 13.06 4.26 9.99
N GLY A 518 12.08 4.46 9.09
CA GLY A 518 11.97 3.69 7.85
C GLY A 518 13.15 3.92 6.92
N VAL A 519 13.60 5.18 6.77
CA VAL A 519 14.77 5.56 5.96
C VAL A 519 16.06 4.93 6.52
N ALA A 520 16.24 4.95 7.84
CA ALA A 520 17.42 4.34 8.49
C ALA A 520 17.46 2.83 8.28
N ASP A 521 16.31 2.16 8.39
CA ASP A 521 16.19 0.74 8.12
C ASP A 521 16.48 0.41 6.65
N ALA A 522 15.81 1.05 5.69
CA ALA A 522 16.05 0.83 4.27
C ALA A 522 17.54 1.02 3.92
N ALA A 523 18.19 2.07 4.45
CA ALA A 523 19.61 2.31 4.25
C ALA A 523 20.49 1.21 4.87
N ALA A 524 20.10 0.65 6.02
CA ALA A 524 20.82 -0.47 6.64
C ALA A 524 20.72 -1.73 5.77
N GLN A 525 19.54 -2.02 5.23
CA GLN A 525 19.31 -3.19 4.38
C GLN A 525 20.01 -3.07 3.02
N VAL A 526 20.05 -1.89 2.42
CA VAL A 526 20.86 -1.64 1.20
C VAL A 526 22.33 -1.96 1.46
N ARG A 527 22.91 -1.46 2.57
CA ARG A 527 24.30 -1.76 2.94
C ARG A 527 24.54 -3.24 3.20
N MET A 528 23.57 -3.93 3.81
CA MET A 528 23.67 -5.37 4.05
C MET A 528 23.66 -6.16 2.75
N LEU A 529 22.78 -5.85 1.80
CA LEU A 529 22.76 -6.49 0.48
C LEU A 529 24.07 -6.24 -0.29
N GLN A 530 24.61 -5.03 -0.24
CA GLN A 530 25.89 -4.70 -0.86
C GLN A 530 27.05 -5.53 -0.26
N ARG A 531 27.05 -5.77 1.06
CA ARG A 531 28.03 -6.67 1.71
C ARG A 531 27.89 -8.13 1.26
N LYS A 532 26.68 -8.55 0.87
CA LYS A 532 26.44 -9.87 0.28
C LYS A 532 26.81 -9.94 -1.22
N GLY A 533 27.33 -8.87 -1.79
CA GLY A 533 27.71 -8.81 -3.21
C GLY A 533 26.56 -8.44 -4.15
N ILE A 534 25.38 -8.11 -3.62
CA ILE A 534 24.23 -7.65 -4.42
C ILE A 534 24.35 -6.13 -4.61
N ARG A 535 24.46 -5.67 -5.84
CA ARG A 535 24.44 -4.25 -6.16
C ARG A 535 23.01 -3.71 -6.08
N VAL A 536 22.84 -2.56 -5.41
CA VAL A 536 21.52 -1.94 -5.24
C VAL A 536 21.57 -0.52 -5.78
N SER A 537 20.69 -0.22 -6.72
CA SER A 537 20.54 1.10 -7.33
C SER A 537 19.07 1.51 -7.33
N ALA A 538 18.79 2.82 -7.39
CA ALA A 538 17.43 3.32 -7.39
C ALA A 538 17.18 4.35 -8.52
N VAL A 539 16.05 4.19 -9.18
CA VAL A 539 15.42 5.23 -10.00
C VAL A 539 14.40 5.94 -9.12
N PHE A 540 14.76 7.13 -8.69
CA PHE A 540 13.97 7.93 -7.76
C PHE A 540 12.94 8.80 -8.50
N MET A 541 11.68 8.67 -8.11
CA MET A 541 10.52 9.35 -8.71
C MET A 541 9.71 10.12 -7.67
N GLY A 542 10.33 10.48 -6.56
CA GLY A 542 9.69 11.19 -5.46
C GLY A 542 9.74 12.72 -5.63
N GLU A 543 9.10 13.38 -4.68
CA GLU A 543 9.13 14.84 -4.55
C GLU A 543 10.50 15.35 -4.08
N ASP A 544 10.73 16.66 -4.19
CA ASP A 544 11.98 17.29 -3.77
C ASP A 544 12.29 17.08 -2.28
N ARG A 545 11.24 17.03 -1.44
CA ARG A 545 11.37 16.77 0.00
C ARG A 545 11.97 15.40 0.34
N SER A 546 11.66 14.36 -0.44
CA SER A 546 12.15 12.99 -0.22
C SER A 546 13.51 12.73 -0.88
N ALA A 547 14.07 13.70 -1.62
CA ALA A 547 15.35 13.51 -2.33
C ALA A 547 16.52 13.31 -1.37
N ALA A 548 16.51 13.97 -0.21
CA ALA A 548 17.53 13.78 0.83
C ALA A 548 17.49 12.37 1.43
N ASP A 549 16.29 11.83 1.64
CA ASP A 549 16.07 10.48 2.15
C ASP A 549 16.50 9.42 1.12
N ALA A 550 16.17 9.62 -0.15
CA ALA A 550 16.66 8.78 -1.23
C ALA A 550 18.20 8.76 -1.31
N ALA A 551 18.85 9.92 -1.18
CA ALA A 551 20.31 10.00 -1.13
C ALA A 551 20.89 9.31 0.11
N ARG A 552 20.20 9.35 1.25
CA ARG A 552 20.62 8.67 2.48
C ARG A 552 20.51 7.15 2.34
N ILE A 553 19.50 6.65 1.64
CA ILE A 553 19.28 5.21 1.41
C ILE A 553 20.26 4.67 0.38
N TYR A 554 20.35 5.27 -0.81
CA TYR A 554 21.02 4.71 -1.98
C TYR A 554 22.38 5.37 -2.29
N GLY A 555 22.71 6.50 -1.66
CA GLY A 555 23.96 7.22 -1.89
C GLY A 555 24.13 7.68 -3.33
N LYS A 556 25.29 7.39 -3.91
CA LYS A 556 25.64 7.71 -5.31
C LYS A 556 24.89 6.85 -6.35
N ASN A 557 24.35 5.70 -5.92
CA ASN A 557 23.68 4.73 -6.79
C ASN A 557 22.19 5.07 -6.98
N MET A 558 21.89 6.36 -7.08
CA MET A 558 20.55 6.86 -7.32
C MET A 558 20.52 7.77 -8.55
N ALA A 559 19.50 7.61 -9.38
CA ALA A 559 19.20 8.53 -10.46
C ALA A 559 17.79 9.07 -10.33
N ARG A 560 17.67 10.39 -10.30
CA ARG A 560 16.38 11.06 -10.22
C ARG A 560 15.78 11.27 -11.61
N ILE A 561 14.49 10.99 -11.75
CA ILE A 561 13.72 11.27 -12.96
C ILE A 561 12.42 12.01 -12.62
N ARG A 562 12.03 12.92 -13.49
CA ARG A 562 10.75 13.65 -13.41
C ARG A 562 9.80 13.31 -14.57
N GLY A 563 10.31 12.66 -15.61
CA GLY A 563 9.54 12.29 -16.79
C GLY A 563 10.13 11.08 -17.53
N MET A 564 9.34 10.53 -18.44
CA MET A 564 9.70 9.34 -19.21
C MET A 564 10.91 9.58 -20.13
N ASP A 565 11.07 10.80 -20.64
CA ASP A 565 12.20 11.24 -21.48
C ASP A 565 13.56 11.13 -20.78
N GLN A 566 13.57 11.26 -19.44
CA GLN A 566 14.79 11.18 -18.63
C GLN A 566 15.18 9.75 -18.28
N LEU A 567 14.25 8.78 -18.41
CA LEU A 567 14.46 7.39 -18.00
C LEU A 567 15.68 6.76 -18.67
N ALA A 568 15.80 6.87 -19.99
CA ALA A 568 16.93 6.27 -20.72
C ALA A 568 18.28 6.81 -20.24
N ARG A 569 18.39 8.13 -20.03
CA ARG A 569 19.62 8.76 -19.56
C ARG A 569 19.94 8.38 -18.12
N ALA A 570 18.94 8.39 -17.24
CA ALA A 570 19.11 8.14 -15.82
C ALA A 570 19.41 6.65 -15.55
N ALA A 571 18.54 5.76 -16.00
CA ALA A 571 18.72 4.32 -15.85
C ALA A 571 19.94 3.80 -16.61
N GLY A 572 20.18 4.33 -17.83
CA GLY A 572 21.37 4.00 -18.60
C GLY A 572 22.67 4.30 -17.85
N ARG A 573 22.79 5.47 -17.22
CA ARG A 573 23.96 5.81 -16.38
C ARG A 573 24.12 4.89 -15.18
N LEU A 574 23.03 4.57 -14.47
CA LEU A 574 23.09 3.64 -13.33
C LEU A 574 23.57 2.27 -13.78
N ILE A 575 22.96 1.70 -14.81
CA ILE A 575 23.34 0.39 -15.35
C ILE A 575 24.80 0.40 -15.86
N GLN A 576 25.20 1.46 -16.56
CA GLN A 576 26.59 1.61 -17.03
C GLN A 576 27.60 1.66 -15.88
N ASN A 577 27.32 2.41 -14.81
CA ASN A 577 28.19 2.48 -13.63
C ASN A 577 28.30 1.11 -12.95
N GLU A 578 27.18 0.39 -12.81
CA GLU A 578 27.18 -0.94 -12.21
C GLU A 578 27.92 -1.97 -13.09
N ILE A 579 27.76 -1.92 -14.42
CA ILE A 579 28.54 -2.78 -15.35
C ILE A 579 30.03 -2.51 -15.22
N ARG A 580 30.46 -1.25 -15.10
CA ARG A 580 31.88 -0.90 -14.90
C ARG A 580 32.41 -1.45 -13.59
N GLU A 581 31.70 -1.21 -12.47
CA GLU A 581 32.09 -1.71 -11.16
C GLU A 581 31.99 -3.25 -11.04
N LEU A 582 31.30 -3.91 -11.96
CA LEU A 582 31.27 -5.37 -12.09
C LEU A 582 32.44 -5.92 -12.92
N GLY A 583 33.04 -5.10 -13.79
CA GLY A 583 34.21 -5.44 -14.63
C GLY A 583 35.55 -5.27 -13.92
N ASP A 584 35.60 -4.40 -12.93
CA ASP A 584 36.77 -4.20 -12.04
C ASP A 584 36.74 -5.22 -10.87
#